data_a5a7f54cd5d40f16b93cc0c19bc87664
#
_entry.id   a5a7f54cd5d40f16b93cc0c19bc87664
#
_cell.length_a   1.000
_cell.length_b   1.000
_cell.length_c   1.000
_cell.angle_alpha   90.00
_cell.angle_beta   90.00
_cell.angle_gamma   90.00
#
_symmetry.space_group_name_H-M   'P 1'
#
loop_
_entity.id
_entity.type
_entity.pdbx_description
1 polymer ?
#
loop_
_entity_poly.entity_id
_entity_poly.type
_entity_poly.pdbx_seq_one_letter_code
_entity_poly.pdbx_strand_id
1 'polypeptide(L)'
;VVALGAAIQGGVLSGDVDDILLLDVTPLSLGIETLGGVSTKLIERNTTIPTKKSQVFSTAADNQTTVEIHVLQGEREMALDNKTIGRFHLADIPPSPRGIPQIEVSFDIDANGILNVNAKDKATGKEQSIRIEASSGLSDTEIDKLVNDAKKHESEDKEKREKIDLVNQAEHLIYETEKNVKEHGEKLDDPEKESLTEKVEELKKAKESGSVDNIKSAMESLNAFWSTVASKMYDSAKQEEDASGGESKDGTDTKKKKESEIEDADFEVVD
;
A
#
# COMPACT_ATOMS: atom_id res chain seq x y z
N VAL A 1 -1.87 12.02 43.47
CA VAL A 1 -1.24 11.25 42.41
C VAL A 1 -0.73 12.19 41.31
N VAL A 2 -1.57 13.08 40.71
CA VAL A 2 -1.22 13.97 39.60
C VAL A 2 -0.03 14.91 39.93
N ALA A 3 -0.04 15.55 41.09
CA ALA A 3 1.03 16.45 41.52
C ALA A 3 2.37 15.71 41.72
N LEU A 4 2.34 14.47 42.20
CA LEU A 4 3.53 13.64 42.36
C LEU A 4 4.09 13.22 41.02
N GLY A 5 3.22 12.82 40.09
CA GLY A 5 3.60 12.48 38.71
C GLY A 5 4.24 13.67 37.99
N ALA A 6 3.65 14.86 38.09
CA ALA A 6 4.19 16.09 37.52
C ALA A 6 5.55 16.47 38.14
N ALA A 7 5.73 16.26 39.44
CA ALA A 7 7.02 16.50 40.10
C ALA A 7 8.12 15.51 39.63
N ILE A 8 7.78 14.24 39.49
CA ILE A 8 8.69 13.22 38.97
C ILE A 8 9.07 13.54 37.50
N GLN A 9 8.10 13.88 36.68
CA GLN A 9 8.35 14.25 35.30
C GLN A 9 9.19 15.54 35.19
N GLY A 10 8.96 16.51 36.04
CA GLY A 10 9.79 17.71 36.15
C GLY A 10 11.24 17.36 36.52
N GLY A 11 11.44 16.45 37.49
CA GLY A 11 12.75 15.97 37.90
C GLY A 11 13.50 15.20 36.79
N VAL A 12 12.78 14.40 36.00
CA VAL A 12 13.37 13.71 34.80
C VAL A 12 13.77 14.74 33.74
N LEU A 13 12.93 15.73 33.45
CA LEU A 13 13.22 16.76 32.44
C LEU A 13 14.33 17.73 32.86
N SER A 14 14.52 17.96 34.18
CA SER A 14 15.63 18.76 34.72
C SER A 14 16.94 17.98 34.87
N GLY A 15 16.92 16.65 34.70
CA GLY A 15 18.08 15.78 34.91
C GLY A 15 18.37 15.49 36.39
N ASP A 16 17.44 15.76 37.29
CA ASP A 16 17.56 15.46 38.71
C ASP A 16 17.19 14.02 39.08
N VAL A 17 16.54 13.30 38.16
CA VAL A 17 16.11 11.91 38.30
C VAL A 17 16.53 11.12 37.06
N ASP A 18 17.60 10.35 37.17
CA ASP A 18 18.16 9.58 36.05
C ASP A 18 17.62 8.14 35.96
N ASP A 19 17.00 7.64 37.02
CA ASP A 19 16.61 6.23 37.15
C ASP A 19 15.17 5.93 36.62
N ILE A 20 14.43 6.94 36.17
CA ILE A 20 13.05 6.79 35.72
C ILE A 20 12.93 7.27 34.29
N LEU A 21 12.77 6.34 33.35
CA LEU A 21 12.41 6.64 31.97
C LEU A 21 10.90 6.63 31.84
N LEU A 22 10.29 7.81 31.70
CA LEU A 22 8.88 7.94 31.41
C LEU A 22 8.68 7.99 29.89
N LEU A 23 8.11 6.93 29.33
CA LEU A 23 7.77 6.86 27.91
C LEU A 23 6.24 6.93 27.78
N ASP A 24 5.76 7.90 27.04
CA ASP A 24 4.35 7.93 26.65
C ASP A 24 4.16 7.12 25.37
N VAL A 25 2.99 6.49 25.23
CA VAL A 25 2.71 5.58 24.10
C VAL A 25 1.31 5.84 23.53
N THR A 26 1.12 5.51 22.25
CA THR A 26 -0.20 5.52 21.63
C THR A 26 -1.09 4.41 22.23
N PRO A 27 -2.27 4.73 22.78
CA PRO A 27 -3.15 3.72 23.39
C PRO A 27 -3.79 2.78 22.37
N LEU A 28 -4.02 3.25 21.15
CA LEU A 28 -4.62 2.53 20.02
C LEU A 28 -3.86 2.82 18.73
N SER A 29 -3.96 1.89 17.78
CA SER A 29 -3.42 2.05 16.45
C SER A 29 -4.08 3.20 15.70
N LEU A 30 -3.29 3.88 14.86
CA LEU A 30 -3.72 4.97 14.01
C LEU A 30 -3.47 4.62 12.55
N GLY A 31 -4.43 4.91 11.70
CA GLY A 31 -4.35 4.56 10.29
C GLY A 31 -5.34 5.33 9.43
N ILE A 32 -5.44 4.92 8.19
CA ILE A 32 -6.40 5.47 7.23
C ILE A 32 -7.25 4.37 6.61
N GLU A 33 -8.42 4.76 6.10
CA GLU A 33 -9.23 3.91 5.24
C GLU A 33 -8.57 3.79 3.87
N THR A 34 -8.51 2.57 3.37
CA THR A 34 -8.01 2.23 2.03
C THR A 34 -9.07 1.50 1.22
N LEU A 35 -8.74 1.15 -0.04
CA LEU A 35 -9.66 0.53 -0.99
C LEU A 35 -10.37 -0.70 -0.39
N GLY A 36 -11.70 -0.72 -0.51
CA GLY A 36 -12.54 -1.76 0.05
C GLY A 36 -12.97 -1.55 1.51
N GLY A 37 -12.74 -0.34 2.06
CA GLY A 37 -13.11 -0.02 3.45
C GLY A 37 -12.21 -0.67 4.49
N VAL A 38 -10.98 -1.01 4.11
CA VAL A 38 -9.97 -1.61 5.01
C VAL A 38 -9.27 -0.53 5.82
N SER A 39 -8.98 -0.79 7.10
CA SER A 39 -8.15 0.05 7.95
C SER A 39 -6.68 -0.32 7.79
N THR A 40 -5.90 0.57 7.19
CA THR A 40 -4.45 0.41 7.05
C THR A 40 -3.74 1.18 8.16
N LYS A 41 -3.09 0.45 9.07
CA LYS A 41 -2.39 1.02 10.23
C LYS A 41 -1.05 1.61 9.80
N LEU A 42 -0.78 2.86 10.18
CA LEU A 42 0.53 3.52 9.99
C LEU A 42 1.32 3.54 11.30
N ILE A 43 0.64 3.78 12.43
CA ILE A 43 1.23 3.74 13.77
C ILE A 43 0.47 2.69 14.56
N GLU A 44 1.17 1.70 15.06
CA GLU A 44 0.57 0.65 15.89
C GLU A 44 0.39 1.11 17.32
N ARG A 45 -0.53 0.46 18.04
CA ARG A 45 -0.71 0.68 19.48
C ARG A 45 0.60 0.43 20.24
N ASN A 46 0.75 1.09 21.39
CA ASN A 46 1.95 1.00 22.22
C ASN A 46 3.24 1.51 21.54
N THR A 47 3.11 2.28 20.46
CA THR A 47 4.26 2.99 19.87
C THR A 47 4.62 4.17 20.75
N THR A 48 5.89 4.31 21.12
CA THR A 48 6.38 5.45 21.91
C THR A 48 6.25 6.76 21.14
N ILE A 49 5.89 7.83 21.83
CA ILE A 49 5.82 9.17 21.28
C ILE A 49 6.92 10.07 21.89
N PRO A 50 7.45 11.06 21.14
CA PRO A 50 7.04 11.45 19.78
C PRO A 50 7.43 10.43 18.70
N THR A 51 6.60 10.32 17.62
CA THR A 51 6.86 9.41 16.51
C THR A 51 6.36 9.96 15.19
N LYS A 52 7.04 9.60 14.10
CA LYS A 52 6.63 9.93 12.75
C LYS A 52 6.69 8.70 11.85
N LYS A 53 5.61 8.44 11.11
CA LYS A 53 5.52 7.36 10.11
C LYS A 53 4.89 7.89 8.84
N SER A 54 5.36 7.39 7.69
CA SER A 54 4.78 7.72 6.39
C SER A 54 4.65 6.47 5.52
N GLN A 55 3.66 6.49 4.64
CA GLN A 55 3.43 5.45 3.66
C GLN A 55 2.89 6.06 2.38
N VAL A 56 3.27 5.48 1.22
CA VAL A 56 2.79 5.91 -0.08
C VAL A 56 1.58 5.09 -0.48
N PHE A 57 0.54 5.79 -0.87
CA PHE A 57 -0.72 5.24 -1.40
C PHE A 57 -0.93 5.72 -2.84
N SER A 58 -1.95 5.19 -3.49
CA SER A 58 -2.31 5.59 -4.85
C SER A 58 -3.82 5.78 -5.00
N THR A 59 -4.24 6.24 -6.19
CA THR A 59 -5.65 6.39 -6.52
C THR A 59 -6.31 5.05 -6.81
N ALA A 60 -7.59 4.92 -6.44
CA ALA A 60 -8.41 3.73 -6.64
C ALA A 60 -9.13 3.71 -8.00
N ALA A 61 -9.31 4.87 -8.64
CA ALA A 61 -10.02 5.02 -9.90
C ALA A 61 -9.20 5.81 -10.93
N ASP A 62 -9.48 5.56 -12.22
CA ASP A 62 -8.87 6.31 -13.31
C ASP A 62 -9.33 7.78 -13.30
N ASN A 63 -8.38 8.67 -13.62
CA ASN A 63 -8.62 10.12 -13.66
C ASN A 63 -9.16 10.72 -12.35
N GLN A 64 -8.84 10.08 -11.22
CA GLN A 64 -9.22 10.58 -9.90
C GLN A 64 -8.38 11.82 -9.55
N THR A 65 -9.05 12.97 -9.43
CA THR A 65 -8.40 14.28 -9.16
C THR A 65 -8.42 14.68 -7.70
N THR A 66 -9.11 13.90 -6.84
CA THR A 66 -9.23 14.17 -5.40
C THR A 66 -9.19 12.86 -4.64
N VAL A 67 -8.43 12.83 -3.54
CA VAL A 67 -8.39 11.69 -2.61
C VAL A 67 -8.86 12.15 -1.24
N GLU A 68 -9.84 11.45 -0.66
CA GLU A 68 -10.24 11.62 0.73
C GLU A 68 -9.29 10.84 1.64
N ILE A 69 -8.76 11.51 2.66
CA ILE A 69 -7.98 10.89 3.73
C ILE A 69 -8.88 10.78 4.94
N HIS A 70 -9.34 9.57 5.22
CA HIS A 70 -10.17 9.23 6.35
C HIS A 70 -9.29 8.64 7.47
N VAL A 71 -9.06 9.42 8.52
CA VAL A 71 -8.16 9.07 9.62
C VAL A 71 -8.92 8.30 10.69
N LEU A 72 -8.36 7.16 11.07
CA LEU A 72 -8.98 6.16 11.94
C LEU A 72 -8.12 5.90 13.17
N GLN A 73 -8.79 5.58 14.28
CA GLN A 73 -8.18 5.10 15.51
C GLN A 73 -8.88 3.82 15.98
N GLY A 74 -8.13 2.75 16.20
CA GLY A 74 -8.66 1.47 16.69
C GLY A 74 -7.89 0.25 16.18
N GLU A 75 -8.38 -0.93 16.54
CA GLU A 75 -7.70 -2.21 16.29
C GLU A 75 -8.43 -3.10 15.27
N ARG A 76 -9.64 -2.71 14.82
CA ARG A 76 -10.43 -3.49 13.86
C ARG A 76 -9.85 -3.38 12.44
N GLU A 77 -10.01 -4.44 11.65
CA GLU A 77 -9.49 -4.47 10.27
C GLU A 77 -10.35 -3.65 9.30
N MET A 78 -11.62 -3.43 9.63
CA MET A 78 -12.52 -2.63 8.79
C MET A 78 -12.61 -1.20 9.27
N ALA A 79 -12.61 -0.24 8.33
CA ALA A 79 -12.64 1.20 8.64
C ALA A 79 -13.88 1.61 9.45
N LEU A 80 -15.05 1.06 9.10
CA LEU A 80 -16.34 1.36 9.76
C LEU A 80 -16.40 0.90 11.22
N ASP A 81 -15.59 -0.06 11.59
CA ASP A 81 -15.54 -0.63 12.94
C ASP A 81 -14.52 0.09 13.84
N ASN A 82 -13.82 1.09 13.31
CA ASN A 82 -12.87 1.94 14.03
C ASN A 82 -13.44 3.35 14.25
N LYS A 83 -12.84 4.06 15.20
CA LYS A 83 -13.23 5.45 15.50
C LYS A 83 -12.67 6.40 14.45
N THR A 84 -13.53 7.16 13.77
CA THR A 84 -13.10 8.28 12.94
C THR A 84 -12.57 9.41 13.82
N ILE A 85 -11.35 9.87 13.56
CA ILE A 85 -10.74 11.00 14.28
C ILE A 85 -10.49 12.22 13.38
N GLY A 86 -10.60 12.06 12.06
CA GLY A 86 -10.52 13.18 11.13
C GLY A 86 -10.80 12.76 9.69
N ARG A 87 -11.17 13.74 8.86
CA ARG A 87 -11.32 13.59 7.41
C ARG A 87 -10.87 14.86 6.72
N PHE A 88 -10.15 14.73 5.61
CA PHE A 88 -9.79 15.83 4.75
C PHE A 88 -9.54 15.35 3.33
N HIS A 89 -9.44 16.27 2.39
CA HIS A 89 -9.30 15.94 0.97
C HIS A 89 -8.02 16.56 0.41
N LEU A 90 -7.25 15.76 -0.31
CA LEU A 90 -6.20 16.24 -1.19
C LEU A 90 -6.80 16.38 -2.59
N ALA A 91 -6.93 17.60 -3.07
CA ALA A 91 -7.49 17.94 -4.38
C ALA A 91 -6.40 18.28 -5.41
N ASP A 92 -6.84 18.49 -6.66
CA ASP A 92 -5.99 18.91 -7.78
C ASP A 92 -4.85 17.93 -8.12
N ILE A 93 -5.09 16.66 -7.94
CA ILE A 93 -4.21 15.59 -8.44
C ILE A 93 -4.38 15.55 -9.97
N PRO A 94 -3.31 15.54 -10.77
CA PRO A 94 -3.43 15.43 -12.22
C PRO A 94 -4.14 14.13 -12.62
N PRO A 95 -5.10 14.19 -13.58
CA PRO A 95 -5.75 13.00 -14.08
C PRO A 95 -4.72 11.98 -14.60
N SER A 96 -4.78 10.76 -14.10
CA SER A 96 -3.87 9.68 -14.44
C SER A 96 -4.59 8.34 -14.29
N PRO A 97 -4.11 7.27 -14.94
CA PRO A 97 -4.61 5.93 -14.65
C PRO A 97 -4.46 5.59 -13.15
N ARG A 98 -5.40 4.82 -12.61
CA ARG A 98 -5.34 4.35 -11.22
C ARG A 98 -4.01 3.65 -10.93
N GLY A 99 -3.51 3.79 -9.71
CA GLY A 99 -2.24 3.19 -9.31
C GLY A 99 -0.99 4.00 -9.69
N ILE A 100 -1.07 4.99 -10.57
CA ILE A 100 0.07 5.82 -11.01
C ILE A 100 0.37 6.98 -10.03
N PRO A 101 -0.62 7.78 -9.56
CA PRO A 101 -0.35 8.84 -8.60
C PRO A 101 0.25 8.29 -7.31
N GLN A 102 1.23 9.01 -6.76
CA GLN A 102 1.89 8.63 -5.50
C GLN A 102 1.53 9.66 -4.44
N ILE A 103 0.66 9.27 -3.52
CA ILE A 103 0.21 10.10 -2.41
C ILE A 103 0.91 9.63 -1.13
N GLU A 104 1.86 10.41 -0.66
CA GLU A 104 2.51 10.16 0.61
C GLU A 104 1.65 10.67 1.76
N VAL A 105 1.22 9.77 2.63
CA VAL A 105 0.49 10.11 3.86
C VAL A 105 1.44 9.94 5.02
N SER A 106 1.63 11.00 5.81
CA SER A 106 2.48 11.01 6.99
C SER A 106 1.68 11.32 8.25
N PHE A 107 1.97 10.58 9.29
CA PHE A 107 1.46 10.73 10.65
C PHE A 107 2.61 11.21 11.53
N ASP A 108 2.44 12.33 12.21
CA ASP A 108 3.44 12.93 13.08
C ASP A 108 2.79 13.26 14.43
N ILE A 109 3.20 12.52 15.47
CA ILE A 109 2.69 12.71 16.85
C ILE A 109 3.80 13.37 17.65
N ASP A 110 3.50 14.54 18.19
CA ASP A 110 4.43 15.25 19.06
C ASP A 110 4.46 14.69 20.51
N ALA A 111 5.34 15.23 21.34
CA ALA A 111 5.46 14.85 22.75
C ALA A 111 4.22 15.16 23.59
N ASN A 112 3.30 15.99 23.10
CA ASN A 112 2.03 16.32 23.77
C ASN A 112 0.88 15.43 23.30
N GLY A 113 1.15 14.44 22.42
CA GLY A 113 0.12 13.57 21.85
C GLY A 113 -0.71 14.21 20.73
N ILE A 114 -0.28 15.36 20.19
CA ILE A 114 -0.97 16.01 19.07
C ILE A 114 -0.58 15.30 17.79
N LEU A 115 -1.57 14.80 17.05
CA LEU A 115 -1.40 14.14 15.76
C LEU A 115 -1.56 15.14 14.63
N ASN A 116 -0.53 15.28 13.80
CA ASN A 116 -0.60 15.96 12.52
C ASN A 116 -0.59 14.90 11.39
N VAL A 117 -1.62 14.92 10.56
CA VAL A 117 -1.70 14.06 9.37
C VAL A 117 -1.55 14.92 8.14
N ASN A 118 -0.57 14.60 7.32
CA ASN A 118 -0.30 15.29 6.06
C ASN A 118 -0.43 14.29 4.91
N ALA A 119 -1.06 14.72 3.81
CA ALA A 119 -1.11 14.01 2.55
C ALA A 119 -0.49 14.88 1.47
N LYS A 120 0.48 14.31 0.73
CA LYS A 120 1.24 15.01 -0.30
C LYS A 120 1.27 14.21 -1.60
N ASP A 121 0.88 14.83 -2.69
CA ASP A 121 1.13 14.29 -4.02
C ASP A 121 2.60 14.50 -4.39
N LYS A 122 3.33 13.41 -4.58
CA LYS A 122 4.77 13.44 -4.88
C LYS A 122 5.09 14.03 -6.26
N ALA A 123 4.16 13.95 -7.20
CA ALA A 123 4.35 14.46 -8.56
C ALA A 123 4.23 15.99 -8.62
N THR A 124 3.21 16.57 -7.97
CA THR A 124 2.94 18.01 -8.01
C THR A 124 3.50 18.76 -6.82
N GLY A 125 3.81 18.06 -5.74
CA GLY A 125 4.21 18.66 -4.46
C GLY A 125 3.06 19.29 -3.68
N LYS A 126 1.80 19.21 -4.18
CA LYS A 126 0.62 19.67 -3.45
C LYS A 126 0.42 18.87 -2.19
N GLU A 127 0.06 19.56 -1.12
CA GLU A 127 -0.15 18.93 0.18
C GLU A 127 -1.34 19.53 0.91
N GLN A 128 -1.95 18.71 1.76
CA GLN A 128 -3.01 19.09 2.69
C GLN A 128 -2.76 18.39 4.02
N SER A 129 -3.11 19.05 5.09
CA SER A 129 -2.93 18.51 6.43
C SER A 129 -4.11 18.79 7.34
N ILE A 130 -4.27 17.93 8.34
CA ILE A 130 -5.18 18.13 9.46
C ILE A 130 -4.39 17.95 10.76
N ARG A 131 -4.67 18.83 11.71
CA ARG A 131 -4.20 18.72 13.09
C ARG A 131 -5.33 18.14 13.95
N ILE A 132 -5.04 17.07 14.65
CA ILE A 132 -5.98 16.37 15.53
C ILE A 132 -5.43 16.45 16.95
N GLU A 133 -6.13 17.20 17.79
CA GLU A 133 -5.77 17.32 19.20
C GLU A 133 -6.39 16.16 19.99
N ALA A 134 -5.68 15.68 21.00
CA ALA A 134 -6.16 14.64 21.90
C ALA A 134 -7.33 15.11 22.81
N SER A 135 -8.13 16.05 22.33
CA SER A 135 -9.15 16.79 23.08
C SER A 135 -10.32 15.96 23.61
N SER A 136 -10.38 14.69 23.28
CA SER A 136 -11.32 13.73 23.87
C SER A 136 -10.61 12.41 24.07
N GLY A 137 -9.66 12.38 24.98
CA GLY A 137 -9.01 11.16 25.40
C GLY A 137 -10.08 10.09 25.66
N LEU A 138 -9.96 8.96 24.97
CA LEU A 138 -10.72 7.77 25.36
C LEU A 138 -10.37 7.46 26.82
N SER A 139 -11.36 7.17 27.62
CA SER A 139 -11.11 6.65 28.97
C SER A 139 -10.46 5.26 28.86
N ASP A 140 -9.72 4.85 29.89
CA ASP A 140 -9.10 3.52 29.95
C ASP A 140 -10.14 2.41 29.69
N THR A 141 -11.36 2.59 30.18
CA THR A 141 -12.47 1.66 29.97
C THR A 141 -12.93 1.60 28.51
N GLU A 142 -12.89 2.70 27.77
CA GLU A 142 -13.20 2.73 26.35
C GLU A 142 -12.09 2.10 25.53
N ILE A 143 -10.83 2.35 25.88
CA ILE A 143 -9.66 1.71 25.25
C ILE A 143 -9.74 0.20 25.41
N ASP A 144 -9.96 -0.27 26.64
CA ASP A 144 -10.09 -1.70 26.93
C ASP A 144 -11.27 -2.33 26.19
N LYS A 145 -12.38 -1.62 26.08
CA LYS A 145 -13.55 -2.09 25.32
C LYS A 145 -13.21 -2.26 23.84
N LEU A 146 -12.58 -1.27 23.20
CA LEU A 146 -12.20 -1.33 21.79
C LEU A 146 -11.19 -2.45 21.50
N VAL A 147 -10.21 -2.62 22.38
CA VAL A 147 -9.22 -3.71 22.28
C VAL A 147 -9.86 -5.09 22.43
N ASN A 148 -10.76 -5.24 23.41
CA ASN A 148 -11.44 -6.50 23.64
C ASN A 148 -12.45 -6.83 22.53
N ASP A 149 -13.10 -5.81 21.96
CA ASP A 149 -13.99 -5.98 20.83
C ASP A 149 -13.23 -6.42 19.58
N ALA A 150 -12.06 -5.81 19.29
CA ALA A 150 -11.19 -6.23 18.21
C ALA A 150 -10.74 -7.69 18.37
N LYS A 151 -10.34 -8.12 19.56
CA LYS A 151 -9.96 -9.51 19.82
C LYS A 151 -11.11 -10.49 19.60
N LYS A 152 -12.35 -10.12 19.94
CA LYS A 152 -13.51 -10.98 19.74
C LYS A 152 -13.84 -11.22 18.26
N HIS A 153 -13.59 -10.24 17.42
CA HIS A 153 -13.90 -10.29 15.99
C HIS A 153 -12.67 -10.55 15.11
N GLU A 154 -11.52 -10.84 15.72
CA GLU A 154 -10.23 -10.98 15.00
C GLU A 154 -10.32 -11.98 13.83
N SER A 155 -10.91 -13.16 14.06
CA SER A 155 -11.06 -14.19 13.02
C SER A 155 -11.98 -13.72 11.89
N GLU A 156 -13.14 -13.17 12.26
CA GLU A 156 -14.13 -12.68 11.30
C GLU A 156 -13.60 -11.49 10.48
N ASP A 157 -12.92 -10.58 11.14
CA ASP A 157 -12.33 -9.40 10.48
C ASP A 157 -11.19 -9.81 9.54
N LYS A 158 -10.36 -10.78 9.95
CA LYS A 158 -9.30 -11.31 9.10
C LYS A 158 -9.85 -11.96 7.84
N GLU A 159 -10.90 -12.77 7.96
CA GLU A 159 -11.56 -13.37 6.80
C GLU A 159 -12.16 -12.32 5.87
N LYS A 160 -12.81 -11.29 6.43
CA LYS A 160 -13.35 -10.17 5.64
C LYS A 160 -12.25 -9.43 4.89
N ARG A 161 -11.14 -9.13 5.58
CA ARG A 161 -10.00 -8.45 4.98
C ARG A 161 -9.37 -9.27 3.86
N GLU A 162 -9.09 -10.57 4.12
CA GLU A 162 -8.53 -11.47 3.10
C GLU A 162 -9.40 -11.53 1.84
N LYS A 163 -10.73 -11.55 2.03
CA LYS A 163 -11.67 -11.51 0.90
C LYS A 163 -11.60 -10.20 0.12
N ILE A 164 -11.54 -9.06 0.82
CA ILE A 164 -11.43 -7.75 0.19
C ILE A 164 -10.10 -7.61 -0.55
N ASP A 165 -8.99 -8.00 0.08
CA ASP A 165 -7.67 -7.95 -0.53
C ASP A 165 -7.62 -8.81 -1.81
N LEU A 166 -8.25 -9.98 -1.79
CA LEU A 166 -8.36 -10.85 -2.95
C LEU A 166 -9.21 -10.23 -4.08
N VAL A 167 -10.34 -9.59 -3.73
CA VAL A 167 -11.17 -8.87 -4.71
C VAL A 167 -10.40 -7.71 -5.33
N ASN A 168 -9.66 -6.94 -4.53
CA ASN A 168 -8.83 -5.83 -5.01
C ASN A 168 -7.71 -6.32 -5.94
N GLN A 169 -7.07 -7.44 -5.61
CA GLN A 169 -6.06 -8.08 -6.47
C GLN A 169 -6.67 -8.55 -7.79
N ALA A 170 -7.86 -9.16 -7.75
CA ALA A 170 -8.57 -9.58 -8.95
C ALA A 170 -8.93 -8.39 -9.85
N GLU A 171 -9.40 -7.29 -9.27
CA GLU A 171 -9.70 -6.06 -10.02
C GLU A 171 -8.46 -5.45 -10.66
N HIS A 172 -7.34 -5.47 -9.95
CA HIS A 172 -6.06 -4.99 -10.51
C HIS A 172 -5.60 -5.86 -11.68
N LEU A 173 -5.67 -7.19 -11.54
CA LEU A 173 -5.30 -8.14 -12.58
C LEU A 173 -6.19 -8.00 -13.83
N ILE A 174 -7.52 -7.84 -13.65
CA ILE A 174 -8.45 -7.57 -14.76
C ILE A 174 -8.03 -6.30 -15.49
N TYR A 175 -7.84 -5.21 -14.76
CA TYR A 175 -7.48 -3.92 -15.33
C TYR A 175 -6.16 -3.96 -16.09
N GLU A 176 -5.13 -4.53 -15.51
CA GLU A 176 -3.83 -4.66 -16.18
C GLU A 176 -3.91 -5.53 -17.43
N THR A 177 -4.66 -6.63 -17.36
CA THR A 177 -4.85 -7.49 -18.52
C THR A 177 -5.58 -6.77 -19.66
N GLU A 178 -6.70 -6.10 -19.38
CA GLU A 178 -7.46 -5.33 -20.36
C GLU A 178 -6.62 -4.20 -20.98
N LYS A 179 -5.85 -3.50 -20.16
CA LYS A 179 -4.93 -2.45 -20.60
C LYS A 179 -3.85 -3.00 -21.51
N ASN A 180 -3.19 -4.08 -21.11
CA ASN A 180 -2.14 -4.71 -21.90
C ASN A 180 -2.65 -5.26 -23.24
N VAL A 181 -3.84 -5.87 -23.24
CA VAL A 181 -4.49 -6.31 -24.48
C VAL A 181 -4.79 -5.12 -25.40
N LYS A 182 -5.20 -3.99 -24.86
CA LYS A 182 -5.46 -2.78 -25.64
C LYS A 182 -4.19 -2.14 -26.20
N GLU A 183 -3.12 -2.08 -25.42
CA GLU A 183 -1.86 -1.40 -25.77
C GLU A 183 -0.96 -2.28 -26.67
N HIS A 184 -0.97 -3.59 -26.46
CA HIS A 184 -0.07 -4.55 -27.12
C HIS A 184 -0.80 -5.63 -27.92
N GLY A 185 -2.11 -5.52 -28.08
CA GLY A 185 -2.92 -6.52 -28.78
C GLY A 185 -2.53 -6.76 -30.23
N GLU A 186 -1.86 -5.81 -30.89
CA GLU A 186 -1.35 -6.00 -32.26
C GLU A 186 -0.27 -7.12 -32.33
N LYS A 187 0.38 -7.40 -31.20
CA LYS A 187 1.40 -8.46 -31.07
C LYS A 187 0.83 -9.82 -30.66
N LEU A 188 -0.47 -9.89 -30.40
CA LEU A 188 -1.18 -11.09 -29.97
C LEU A 188 -1.96 -11.68 -31.14
N ASP A 189 -1.96 -12.99 -31.25
CA ASP A 189 -2.82 -13.71 -32.17
C ASP A 189 -4.29 -13.60 -31.77
N ASP A 190 -5.22 -13.65 -32.74
CA ASP A 190 -6.65 -13.56 -32.46
C ASP A 190 -7.16 -14.60 -31.45
N PRO A 191 -6.74 -15.89 -31.50
CA PRO A 191 -7.10 -16.88 -30.48
C PRO A 191 -6.58 -16.53 -29.06
N GLU A 192 -5.42 -15.89 -28.96
CA GLU A 192 -4.87 -15.45 -27.65
C GLU A 192 -5.65 -14.31 -27.05
N LYS A 193 -6.08 -13.34 -27.86
CA LYS A 193 -6.97 -12.24 -27.43
C LYS A 193 -8.30 -12.76 -26.96
N GLU A 194 -8.90 -13.69 -27.70
CA GLU A 194 -10.18 -14.32 -27.35
C GLU A 194 -10.05 -15.06 -26.01
N SER A 195 -9.02 -15.89 -25.85
CA SER A 195 -8.77 -16.63 -24.61
C SER A 195 -8.50 -15.72 -23.41
N LEU A 196 -7.75 -14.60 -23.58
CA LEU A 196 -7.54 -13.62 -22.53
C LEU A 196 -8.85 -12.95 -22.13
N THR A 197 -9.68 -12.59 -23.11
CA THR A 197 -10.97 -11.98 -22.86
C THR A 197 -11.92 -12.92 -22.11
N GLU A 198 -11.97 -14.21 -22.50
CA GLU A 198 -12.76 -15.22 -21.81
C GLU A 198 -12.31 -15.37 -20.34
N LYS A 199 -11.00 -15.47 -20.08
CA LYS A 199 -10.46 -15.61 -18.72
C LYS A 199 -10.71 -14.36 -17.85
N VAL A 200 -10.66 -13.17 -18.45
CA VAL A 200 -11.06 -11.93 -17.76
C VAL A 200 -12.54 -11.98 -17.37
N GLU A 201 -13.42 -12.43 -18.27
CA GLU A 201 -14.84 -12.57 -17.97
C GLU A 201 -15.13 -13.66 -16.93
N GLU A 202 -14.37 -14.76 -16.94
CA GLU A 202 -14.42 -15.78 -15.88
C GLU A 202 -14.04 -15.19 -14.52
N LEU A 203 -12.96 -14.39 -14.46
CA LEU A 203 -12.53 -13.74 -13.22
C LEU A 203 -13.55 -12.70 -12.73
N LYS A 204 -14.18 -11.92 -13.63
CA LYS A 204 -15.25 -10.99 -13.28
C LYS A 204 -16.44 -11.73 -12.65
N LYS A 205 -16.87 -12.85 -13.26
CA LYS A 205 -17.95 -13.69 -12.72
C LYS A 205 -17.59 -14.31 -11.38
N ALA A 206 -16.35 -14.80 -11.24
CA ALA A 206 -15.86 -15.34 -9.97
C ALA A 206 -15.89 -14.29 -8.85
N LYS A 207 -15.48 -13.04 -9.16
CA LYS A 207 -15.56 -11.90 -8.24
C LYS A 207 -17.01 -11.62 -7.80
N GLU A 208 -17.96 -11.59 -8.74
CA GLU A 208 -19.38 -11.37 -8.45
C GLU A 208 -19.97 -12.48 -7.56
N SER A 209 -19.52 -13.71 -7.72
CA SER A 209 -19.96 -14.85 -6.87
C SER A 209 -19.53 -14.69 -5.41
N GLY A 210 -18.48 -13.91 -5.14
CA GLY A 210 -17.91 -13.68 -3.82
C GLY A 210 -17.24 -14.88 -3.18
N SER A 211 -17.04 -15.99 -3.93
CA SER A 211 -16.34 -17.18 -3.47
C SER A 211 -14.83 -16.99 -3.57
N VAL A 212 -14.14 -17.07 -2.43
CA VAL A 212 -12.68 -16.95 -2.34
C VAL A 212 -11.97 -17.97 -3.23
N ASP A 213 -12.43 -19.22 -3.22
CA ASP A 213 -11.82 -20.31 -3.99
C ASP A 213 -11.98 -20.09 -5.51
N ASN A 214 -13.17 -19.65 -5.94
CA ASN A 214 -13.43 -19.36 -7.34
C ASN A 214 -12.56 -18.20 -7.83
N ILE A 215 -12.41 -17.14 -7.03
CA ILE A 215 -11.57 -15.99 -7.37
C ILE A 215 -10.11 -16.41 -7.50
N LYS A 216 -9.57 -17.16 -6.52
CA LYS A 216 -8.19 -17.67 -6.55
C LYS A 216 -7.93 -18.52 -7.80
N SER A 217 -8.81 -19.48 -8.08
CA SER A 217 -8.68 -20.37 -9.24
C SER A 217 -8.72 -19.61 -10.57
N ALA A 218 -9.63 -18.62 -10.70
CA ALA A 218 -9.72 -17.80 -11.90
C ALA A 218 -8.50 -16.88 -12.07
N MET A 219 -7.97 -16.31 -10.98
CA MET A 219 -6.74 -15.52 -11.00
C MET A 219 -5.53 -16.37 -11.42
N GLU A 220 -5.38 -17.56 -10.86
CA GLU A 220 -4.31 -18.50 -11.23
C GLU A 220 -4.40 -18.88 -12.71
N SER A 221 -5.60 -19.17 -13.20
CA SER A 221 -5.85 -19.50 -14.61
C SER A 221 -5.46 -18.34 -15.55
N LEU A 222 -5.84 -17.11 -15.22
CA LEU A 222 -5.49 -15.92 -15.99
C LEU A 222 -3.98 -15.64 -15.96
N ASN A 223 -3.34 -15.72 -14.79
CA ASN A 223 -1.89 -15.52 -14.64
C ASN A 223 -1.08 -16.57 -15.39
N ALA A 224 -1.45 -17.84 -15.32
CA ALA A 224 -0.80 -18.93 -16.05
C ALA A 224 -0.87 -18.72 -17.58
N PHE A 225 -2.03 -18.32 -18.08
CA PHE A 225 -2.21 -18.04 -19.49
C PHE A 225 -1.40 -16.81 -19.92
N TRP A 226 -1.43 -15.73 -19.13
CA TRP A 226 -0.65 -14.53 -19.39
C TRP A 226 0.86 -14.80 -19.42
N SER A 227 1.36 -15.62 -18.51
CA SER A 227 2.77 -16.05 -18.52
C SER A 227 3.15 -16.78 -19.83
N THR A 228 2.25 -17.61 -20.35
CA THR A 228 2.48 -18.30 -21.63
C THR A 228 2.52 -17.32 -22.81
N VAL A 229 1.60 -16.36 -22.84
CA VAL A 229 1.54 -15.32 -23.88
C VAL A 229 2.78 -14.42 -23.81
N ALA A 230 3.17 -13.97 -22.62
CA ALA A 230 4.36 -13.14 -22.42
C ALA A 230 5.65 -13.83 -22.89
N SER A 231 5.79 -15.13 -22.62
CA SER A 231 6.93 -15.92 -23.10
C SER A 231 7.00 -15.97 -24.63
N LYS A 232 5.88 -16.19 -25.31
CA LYS A 232 5.82 -16.17 -26.77
C LYS A 232 6.15 -14.80 -27.36
N MET A 233 5.63 -13.72 -26.75
CA MET A 233 5.95 -12.35 -27.17
C MET A 233 7.44 -12.05 -27.07
N TYR A 234 8.09 -12.53 -26.00
CA TYR A 234 9.53 -12.38 -25.82
C TYR A 234 10.34 -13.16 -26.88
N ASP A 235 9.95 -14.40 -27.14
CA ASP A 235 10.62 -15.24 -28.13
C ASP A 235 10.46 -14.68 -29.58
N SER A 236 9.30 -14.13 -29.89
CA SER A 236 9.03 -13.47 -31.18
C SER A 236 9.87 -12.20 -31.35
N ALA A 237 9.96 -11.36 -30.31
CA ALA A 237 10.78 -10.14 -30.32
C ALA A 237 12.28 -10.47 -30.53
N LYS A 238 12.76 -11.54 -29.88
CA LYS A 238 14.15 -12.00 -30.05
C LYS A 238 14.44 -12.53 -31.44
N GLN A 239 13.49 -13.22 -32.08
CA GLN A 239 13.62 -13.69 -33.45
C GLN A 239 13.63 -12.52 -34.46
N GLU A 240 12.89 -11.45 -34.22
CA GLU A 240 12.91 -10.24 -35.05
C GLU A 240 14.23 -9.47 -34.92
N GLU A 241 14.84 -9.41 -33.72
CA GLU A 241 16.17 -8.82 -33.53
C GLU A 241 17.26 -9.64 -34.23
N ASP A 242 17.22 -10.96 -34.12
CA ASP A 242 18.17 -11.85 -34.80
C ASP A 242 17.99 -11.83 -36.34
N ALA A 243 16.77 -11.64 -36.83
CA ALA A 243 16.49 -11.53 -38.27
C ALA A 243 16.88 -10.16 -38.86
N SER A 244 16.86 -9.09 -38.07
CA SER A 244 17.26 -7.75 -38.52
C SER A 244 18.77 -7.50 -38.41
N GLY A 245 19.49 -8.36 -37.69
CA GLY A 245 20.95 -8.29 -37.52
C GLY A 245 21.81 -8.86 -38.67
N GLY A 246 21.20 -9.27 -39.77
CA GLY A 246 21.85 -9.98 -40.88
C GLY A 246 22.18 -9.16 -42.10
N GLU A 247 22.75 -7.95 -42.03
CA GLU A 247 23.52 -7.35 -43.14
C GLU A 247 24.44 -6.21 -42.64
N SER A 248 25.66 -6.59 -42.31
CA SER A 248 26.81 -5.71 -42.48
C SER A 248 28.06 -6.54 -42.59
N LYS A 249 28.46 -6.72 -43.84
CA LYS A 249 29.76 -7.25 -44.25
C LYS A 249 30.86 -6.24 -43.99
N ASP A 250 31.92 -6.80 -43.42
CA ASP A 250 33.32 -6.51 -43.77
C ASP A 250 33.98 -5.22 -43.33
N GLY A 251 35.10 -5.37 -42.64
CA GLY A 251 36.16 -4.39 -42.67
C GLY A 251 36.87 -4.10 -41.35
N THR A 252 37.88 -4.98 -41.02
CA THR A 252 39.18 -4.60 -40.35
C THR A 252 39.23 -4.05 -38.95
N ASP A 253 39.64 -4.92 -38.05
CA ASP A 253 40.86 -4.84 -37.21
C ASP A 253 41.00 -3.79 -36.10
N THR A 254 41.44 -4.36 -35.01
CA THR A 254 42.23 -3.83 -33.88
C THR A 254 41.52 -3.23 -32.64
N LYS A 255 41.66 -4.12 -31.60
CA LYS A 255 42.16 -3.83 -30.27
C LYS A 255 41.27 -3.29 -29.15
N LYS A 256 41.27 -4.13 -28.14
CA LYS A 256 41.32 -3.88 -26.66
C LYS A 256 40.06 -3.64 -25.88
N LYS A 257 39.66 -4.75 -25.20
CA LYS A 257 39.50 -4.92 -23.73
C LYS A 257 39.00 -3.72 -22.94
N LYS A 258 37.78 -3.85 -22.45
CA LYS A 258 37.48 -3.55 -21.05
C LYS A 258 36.34 -4.44 -20.58
N GLU A 259 36.67 -5.46 -19.83
CA GLU A 259 35.81 -6.13 -18.89
C GLU A 259 35.41 -5.09 -17.84
N SER A 260 34.12 -4.88 -17.66
CA SER A 260 33.58 -4.23 -16.45
C SER A 260 33.00 -5.33 -15.56
N GLU A 261 33.71 -5.55 -14.47
CA GLU A 261 33.35 -6.39 -13.35
C GLU A 261 31.95 -6.05 -12.85
N ILE A 262 31.14 -7.09 -12.73
CA ILE A 262 29.91 -7.04 -11.94
C ILE A 262 30.36 -7.35 -10.52
N GLU A 263 30.32 -6.36 -9.62
CA GLU A 263 30.53 -6.58 -8.19
C GLU A 263 29.30 -7.31 -7.62
N ASP A 264 29.52 -8.51 -7.12
CA ASP A 264 28.59 -9.22 -6.25
C ASP A 264 28.46 -8.47 -4.95
N ALA A 265 27.25 -8.07 -4.61
CA ALA A 265 26.93 -7.49 -3.32
C ALA A 265 26.74 -8.62 -2.30
N ASP A 266 27.73 -8.82 -1.45
CA ASP A 266 27.64 -9.67 -0.26
C ASP A 266 26.68 -9.05 0.76
N PHE A 267 25.62 -9.79 1.10
CA PHE A 267 24.75 -9.47 2.22
C PHE A 267 25.29 -10.17 3.48
N GLU A 268 25.87 -9.40 4.37
CA GLU A 268 26.19 -9.84 5.73
C GLU A 268 24.92 -9.82 6.59
N VAL A 269 24.52 -10.99 7.07
CA VAL A 269 23.48 -11.15 8.09
C VAL A 269 24.17 -10.95 9.45
N VAL A 270 23.78 -9.92 10.17
CA VAL A 270 24.20 -9.70 11.56
C VAL A 270 23.09 -10.21 12.49
N ASP A 271 23.46 -11.14 13.38
CA ASP A 271 22.65 -11.70 14.47
C ASP A 271 22.16 -10.65 15.49
#